data_cc49f876d53973e366ce64c626498116
#
_entry.id   cc49f876d53973e366ce64c626498116
#
_cell.length_a   1.000
_cell.length_b   1.000
_cell.length_c   1.000
_cell.angle_alpha   90.00
_cell.angle_beta   90.00
_cell.angle_gamma   90.00
#
_symmetry.space_group_name_H-M   'P 1'
#
loop_
_entity.id
_entity.type
_entity.pdbx_description
1 polymer ?
#
loop_
_entity_poly.entity_id
_entity_poly.type
_entity_poly.pdbx_seq_one_letter_code
_entity_poly.pdbx_strand_id
1 'polypeptide(L)'
;MDVSRIIGGHILKNIDCKVDVHNPDIIVNIEIRNDEILYYFEEIKGLGGYPVGTLGKGLLMLSGGIDSPVAGYLAIKRGVKLEAIYFESPPHTSDAAKDKVLKLARVLAKYNTEVKVHVINFTEIQETILKNIPHEYLITIMRRMMYRISAIIANENKCNILVNGESIGQVASQTLTSMRAINEVVKMPVIRPVACFDKLEIIDISKKIGTYDISTLPFEDCCTVFVPKHPVINPNPALCQEYEALIPYKELIYKAIKEHTTIKVGVKEENKFSDLL
;
A
#
# COMPACT_ATOMS: atom_id res chain seq x y z
N MET A 1 -37.18 -4.79 27.57
CA MET A 1 -38.13 -5.89 27.29
C MET A 1 -39.54 -5.40 26.95
N ASP A 2 -40.05 -4.38 27.62
CA ASP A 2 -41.41 -3.90 27.39
C ASP A 2 -41.65 -3.24 26.05
N VAL A 3 -40.69 -2.46 25.55
CA VAL A 3 -40.79 -1.76 24.23
C VAL A 3 -40.92 -2.76 23.07
N SER A 4 -40.15 -3.83 23.06
CA SER A 4 -40.22 -4.88 22.03
C SER A 4 -41.60 -5.58 22.03
N ARG A 5 -42.19 -5.79 23.20
CA ARG A 5 -43.53 -6.34 23.34
C ARG A 5 -44.63 -5.42 22.84
N ILE A 6 -44.52 -4.11 23.13
CA ILE A 6 -45.48 -3.11 22.67
C ILE A 6 -45.46 -3.01 21.14
N ILE A 7 -44.27 -2.90 20.55
CA ILE A 7 -44.08 -2.78 19.09
C ILE A 7 -44.46 -4.07 18.39
N GLY A 8 -43.99 -5.23 18.87
CA GLY A 8 -44.37 -6.53 18.32
C GLY A 8 -45.86 -6.80 18.40
N GLY A 9 -46.52 -6.44 19.51
CA GLY A 9 -47.95 -6.53 19.64
C GLY A 9 -48.73 -5.60 18.71
N HIS A 10 -48.20 -4.42 18.41
CA HIS A 10 -48.80 -3.51 17.41
C HIS A 10 -48.65 -4.06 15.98
N ILE A 11 -47.52 -4.61 15.62
CA ILE A 11 -47.27 -5.24 14.32
C ILE A 11 -48.25 -6.40 14.11
N LEU A 12 -48.34 -7.32 15.06
CA LEU A 12 -49.19 -8.48 14.99
C LEU A 12 -50.70 -8.16 14.87
N LYS A 13 -51.14 -6.99 15.34
CA LYS A 13 -52.54 -6.53 15.23
C LYS A 13 -52.86 -5.96 13.84
N ASN A 14 -51.83 -5.52 13.10
CA ASN A 14 -52.04 -4.80 11.84
C ASN A 14 -51.52 -5.54 10.63
N ILE A 15 -50.68 -6.56 10.81
CA ILE A 15 -50.04 -7.34 9.75
C ILE A 15 -50.24 -8.84 10.05
N ASP A 16 -50.68 -9.58 9.03
CA ASP A 16 -50.77 -11.05 9.12
C ASP A 16 -49.38 -11.67 9.04
N CYS A 17 -48.74 -11.87 10.20
CA CYS A 17 -47.41 -12.44 10.34
C CYS A 17 -47.32 -13.27 11.63
N LYS A 18 -46.25 -14.06 11.71
CA LYS A 18 -45.89 -14.83 12.90
C LYS A 18 -44.56 -14.34 13.46
N VAL A 19 -44.39 -14.39 14.76
CA VAL A 19 -43.12 -14.09 15.43
C VAL A 19 -42.26 -15.34 15.44
N ASP A 20 -41.08 -15.28 14.85
CA ASP A 20 -40.03 -16.30 14.97
C ASP A 20 -38.74 -15.64 15.51
N VAL A 21 -38.29 -16.08 16.69
CA VAL A 21 -37.09 -15.56 17.34
C VAL A 21 -35.82 -16.34 17.00
N HIS A 22 -35.95 -17.45 16.26
CA HIS A 22 -34.82 -18.30 15.88
C HIS A 22 -34.43 -18.19 14.44
N ASN A 23 -35.42 -18.22 13.51
CA ASN A 23 -35.20 -18.17 12.07
C ASN A 23 -36.25 -17.28 11.39
N PRO A 24 -36.27 -15.97 11.69
CA PRO A 24 -37.23 -15.06 11.07
C PRO A 24 -36.89 -14.79 9.60
N ASP A 25 -37.93 -14.65 8.77
CA ASP A 25 -37.76 -14.18 7.37
C ASP A 25 -37.34 -12.71 7.31
N ILE A 26 -37.79 -11.90 8.27
CA ILE A 26 -37.48 -10.47 8.37
C ILE A 26 -37.18 -10.12 9.83
N ILE A 27 -36.04 -9.43 10.07
CA ILE A 27 -35.70 -8.87 11.36
C ILE A 27 -36.00 -7.37 11.34
N VAL A 28 -36.86 -6.91 12.25
CA VAL A 28 -37.12 -5.48 12.45
C VAL A 28 -36.21 -5.00 13.59
N ASN A 29 -35.18 -4.25 13.24
CA ASN A 29 -34.29 -3.62 14.22
C ASN A 29 -34.88 -2.25 14.60
N ILE A 30 -34.83 -1.91 15.90
CA ILE A 30 -35.32 -0.65 16.41
C ILE A 30 -34.28 -0.07 17.36
N GLU A 31 -33.83 1.14 17.04
CA GLU A 31 -32.87 1.90 17.85
C GLU A 31 -33.57 3.14 18.39
N ILE A 32 -33.68 3.23 19.72
CA ILE A 32 -34.30 4.37 20.41
C ILE A 32 -33.18 5.28 20.89
N ARG A 33 -33.18 6.51 20.40
CA ARG A 33 -32.29 7.61 20.77
C ARG A 33 -33.07 8.67 21.52
N ASN A 34 -32.40 9.66 22.09
CA ASN A 34 -33.05 10.72 22.86
C ASN A 34 -34.10 11.51 22.07
N ASP A 35 -33.82 11.80 20.80
CA ASP A 35 -34.61 12.68 19.95
C ASP A 35 -35.27 11.96 18.77
N GLU A 36 -34.96 10.69 18.53
CA GLU A 36 -35.44 9.95 17.35
C GLU A 36 -35.55 8.44 17.59
N ILE A 37 -36.38 7.78 16.81
CA ILE A 37 -36.48 6.32 16.75
C ILE A 37 -36.17 5.90 15.33
N LEU A 38 -35.16 5.08 15.16
CA LEU A 38 -34.78 4.49 13.88
C LEU A 38 -35.31 3.07 13.81
N TYR A 39 -35.85 2.68 12.66
CA TYR A 39 -36.19 1.30 12.37
C TYR A 39 -35.63 0.89 11.02
N TYR A 40 -35.09 -0.32 10.94
CA TYR A 40 -34.47 -0.84 9.72
C TYR A 40 -34.57 -2.37 9.66
N PHE A 41 -34.57 -2.89 8.44
CA PHE A 41 -34.73 -4.33 8.16
C PHE A 41 -33.42 -4.97 7.69
N GLU A 42 -32.44 -4.19 7.28
CA GLU A 42 -31.17 -4.65 6.75
C GLU A 42 -30.03 -3.85 7.34
N GLU A 43 -28.94 -4.53 7.67
CA GLU A 43 -27.69 -3.95 8.12
C GLU A 43 -26.61 -4.23 7.08
N ILE A 44 -26.20 -3.18 6.35
CA ILE A 44 -25.13 -3.29 5.37
C ILE A 44 -23.79 -3.08 6.06
N LYS A 45 -22.99 -4.15 6.11
CA LYS A 45 -21.67 -4.11 6.75
C LYS A 45 -20.71 -3.24 5.94
N GLY A 46 -20.29 -2.11 6.49
CA GLY A 46 -19.27 -1.23 5.91
C GLY A 46 -17.87 -1.84 5.93
N LEU A 47 -16.90 -1.11 5.36
CA LEU A 47 -15.49 -1.53 5.32
C LEU A 47 -14.84 -1.60 6.71
N GLY A 48 -15.38 -0.90 7.68
CA GLY A 48 -14.78 -0.71 9.01
C GLY A 48 -13.53 0.17 8.96
N GLY A 49 -12.87 0.33 10.11
CA GLY A 49 -11.67 1.15 10.26
C GLY A 49 -11.97 2.60 10.64
N TYR A 50 -11.12 3.53 10.20
CA TYR A 50 -11.23 4.97 10.49
C TYR A 50 -11.36 5.78 9.20
N PRO A 51 -12.02 6.95 9.24
CA PRO A 51 -12.05 7.84 8.09
C PRO A 51 -10.64 8.24 7.64
N VAL A 52 -10.42 8.29 6.33
CA VAL A 52 -9.09 8.55 5.74
C VAL A 52 -8.58 9.93 6.15
N GLY A 53 -7.31 9.99 6.56
CA GLY A 53 -6.64 11.21 7.00
C GLY A 53 -6.75 11.50 8.49
N THR A 54 -7.61 10.81 9.24
CA THR A 54 -7.76 11.05 10.69
C THR A 54 -6.52 10.66 11.51
N LEU A 55 -5.72 9.71 11.03
CA LEU A 55 -4.50 9.27 11.69
C LEU A 55 -3.22 9.76 11.01
N GLY A 56 -3.33 10.84 10.21
CA GLY A 56 -2.19 11.45 9.56
C GLY A 56 -1.90 10.87 8.18
N LYS A 57 -0.65 11.04 7.71
CA LYS A 57 -0.24 10.79 6.35
C LYS A 57 0.94 9.82 6.29
N GLY A 58 0.95 8.96 5.28
CA GLY A 58 2.02 8.00 5.03
C GLY A 58 2.47 7.98 3.58
N LEU A 59 3.70 7.56 3.33
CA LEU A 59 4.25 7.33 2.00
C LEU A 59 4.34 5.83 1.74
N LEU A 60 3.57 5.34 0.77
CA LEU A 60 3.55 3.95 0.34
C LEU A 60 4.64 3.70 -0.70
N MET A 61 5.54 2.77 -0.43
CA MET A 61 6.47 2.24 -1.44
C MET A 61 5.70 1.29 -2.36
N LEU A 62 5.10 1.86 -3.42
CA LEU A 62 4.22 1.14 -4.34
C LEU A 62 5.02 0.50 -5.47
N SER A 63 4.78 -0.77 -5.72
CA SER A 63 5.34 -1.56 -6.81
C SER A 63 4.22 -2.17 -7.64
N GLY A 64 4.56 -2.78 -8.78
CA GLY A 64 3.60 -3.53 -9.61
C GLY A 64 3.20 -4.90 -9.03
N GLY A 65 3.77 -5.32 -7.90
CA GLY A 65 3.45 -6.59 -7.23
C GLY A 65 2.12 -6.57 -6.48
N ILE A 66 1.72 -7.76 -5.99
CA ILE A 66 0.43 -7.98 -5.29
C ILE A 66 0.44 -7.34 -3.89
N ASP A 67 1.58 -7.35 -3.19
CA ASP A 67 1.66 -7.09 -1.76
C ASP A 67 1.56 -5.60 -1.42
N SER A 68 2.22 -4.73 -2.20
CA SER A 68 2.26 -3.30 -1.88
C SER A 68 0.90 -2.59 -2.00
N PRO A 69 0.03 -2.87 -3.00
CA PRO A 69 -1.33 -2.29 -3.02
C PRO A 69 -2.19 -2.76 -1.85
N VAL A 70 -2.05 -4.04 -1.45
CA VAL A 70 -2.77 -4.59 -0.29
C VAL A 70 -2.33 -3.89 0.99
N ALA A 71 -1.01 -3.70 1.19
CA ALA A 71 -0.47 -2.95 2.32
C ALA A 71 -0.99 -1.50 2.33
N GLY A 72 -1.05 -0.85 1.17
CA GLY A 72 -1.64 0.48 1.01
C GLY A 72 -3.11 0.52 1.43
N TYR A 73 -3.93 -0.41 0.95
CA TYR A 73 -5.33 -0.51 1.33
C TYR A 73 -5.51 -0.70 2.85
N LEU A 74 -4.73 -1.59 3.46
CA LEU A 74 -4.81 -1.84 4.90
C LEU A 74 -4.43 -0.59 5.72
N ALA A 75 -3.45 0.17 5.29
CA ALA A 75 -3.08 1.44 5.92
C ALA A 75 -4.19 2.50 5.76
N ILE A 76 -4.78 2.63 4.57
CA ILE A 76 -5.93 3.53 4.31
C ILE A 76 -7.11 3.16 5.21
N LYS A 77 -7.43 1.87 5.32
CA LYS A 77 -8.49 1.37 6.20
C LYS A 77 -8.26 1.75 7.67
N ARG A 78 -7.01 1.93 8.09
CA ARG A 78 -6.65 2.41 9.44
C ARG A 78 -6.65 3.94 9.55
N GLY A 79 -7.17 4.67 8.56
CA GLY A 79 -7.31 6.12 8.60
C GLY A 79 -6.07 6.89 8.15
N VAL A 80 -5.06 6.23 7.57
CA VAL A 80 -3.87 6.89 7.02
C VAL A 80 -4.18 7.41 5.63
N LYS A 81 -3.97 8.71 5.38
CA LYS A 81 -3.98 9.27 4.01
C LYS A 81 -2.66 8.91 3.33
N LEU A 82 -2.70 8.29 2.16
CA LEU A 82 -1.49 7.85 1.46
C LEU A 82 -1.10 8.76 0.29
N GLU A 83 0.20 9.04 0.20
CA GLU A 83 0.90 9.26 -1.05
C GLU A 83 1.70 8.01 -1.39
N ALA A 84 2.16 7.87 -2.63
CA ALA A 84 2.95 6.74 -3.07
C ALA A 84 4.28 7.19 -3.68
N ILE A 85 5.31 6.34 -3.56
CA ILE A 85 6.57 6.47 -4.26
C ILE A 85 6.79 5.23 -5.12
N TYR A 86 7.19 5.43 -6.37
CA TYR A 86 7.51 4.39 -7.33
C TYR A 86 8.90 4.61 -7.90
N PHE A 87 9.67 3.54 -8.00
CA PHE A 87 11.02 3.54 -8.54
C PHE A 87 10.99 2.90 -9.93
N GLU A 88 11.32 3.68 -10.95
CA GLU A 88 11.49 3.19 -12.32
C GLU A 88 12.98 3.16 -12.70
N SER A 89 13.35 2.30 -13.62
CA SER A 89 14.74 2.18 -14.13
C SER A 89 14.75 2.04 -15.64
N PRO A 90 14.35 3.08 -16.39
CA PRO A 90 14.43 3.03 -17.85
C PRO A 90 15.92 2.99 -18.32
N PRO A 91 16.30 2.25 -19.39
CA PRO A 91 15.41 1.45 -20.23
C PRO A 91 15.12 0.02 -19.69
N HIS A 92 15.63 -0.33 -18.50
CA HIS A 92 15.50 -1.69 -17.92
C HIS A 92 14.05 -2.00 -17.49
N THR A 93 13.26 -0.99 -17.12
CA THR A 93 11.81 -1.11 -16.90
C THR A 93 11.06 -0.40 -18.02
N SER A 94 9.93 -0.98 -18.44
CA SER A 94 9.10 -0.44 -19.51
C SER A 94 8.11 0.61 -19.02
N ASP A 95 7.60 1.46 -19.92
CA ASP A 95 6.48 2.36 -19.64
C ASP A 95 5.22 1.59 -19.21
N ALA A 96 5.03 0.37 -19.72
CA ALA A 96 3.92 -0.51 -19.31
C ALA A 96 4.02 -0.92 -17.82
N ALA A 97 5.22 -1.04 -17.25
CA ALA A 97 5.40 -1.27 -15.81
C ALA A 97 4.95 -0.04 -14.99
N LYS A 98 5.27 1.16 -15.45
CA LYS A 98 4.79 2.41 -14.84
C LYS A 98 3.27 2.54 -14.93
N ASP A 99 2.69 2.28 -16.10
CA ASP A 99 1.23 2.29 -16.30
C ASP A 99 0.51 1.30 -15.40
N LYS A 100 1.10 0.10 -15.20
CA LYS A 100 0.60 -0.89 -14.24
C LYS A 100 0.53 -0.31 -12.82
N VAL A 101 1.58 0.34 -12.35
CA VAL A 101 1.62 0.97 -11.02
C VAL A 101 0.61 2.11 -10.90
N LEU A 102 0.45 2.94 -11.94
CA LEU A 102 -0.56 4.00 -11.95
C LEU A 102 -2.00 3.44 -11.92
N LYS A 103 -2.26 2.30 -12.58
CA LYS A 103 -3.54 1.59 -12.48
C LYS A 103 -3.79 1.08 -11.05
N LEU A 104 -2.76 0.55 -10.37
CA LEU A 104 -2.87 0.14 -8.96
C LEU A 104 -3.12 1.35 -8.05
N ALA A 105 -2.45 2.47 -8.28
CA ALA A 105 -2.70 3.72 -7.56
C ALA A 105 -4.14 4.21 -7.76
N ARG A 106 -4.72 4.05 -8.96
CA ARG A 106 -6.12 4.39 -9.25
C ARG A 106 -7.10 3.52 -8.46
N VAL A 107 -6.83 2.24 -8.28
CA VAL A 107 -7.64 1.38 -7.41
C VAL A 107 -7.58 1.88 -5.97
N LEU A 108 -6.39 2.24 -5.47
CA LEU A 108 -6.24 2.79 -4.12
C LEU A 108 -6.93 4.16 -3.97
N ALA A 109 -6.99 4.97 -5.03
CA ALA A 109 -7.70 6.25 -5.02
C ALA A 109 -9.20 6.11 -4.70
N LYS A 110 -9.83 4.97 -4.99
CA LYS A 110 -11.22 4.69 -4.60
C LYS A 110 -11.43 4.76 -3.08
N TYR A 111 -10.39 4.47 -2.32
CA TYR A 111 -10.39 4.47 -0.85
C TYR A 111 -9.71 5.71 -0.25
N ASN A 112 -8.86 6.39 -1.03
CA ASN A 112 -8.01 7.52 -0.58
C ASN A 112 -8.42 8.87 -1.22
N THR A 113 -9.45 8.88 -2.08
CA THR A 113 -9.94 9.98 -2.92
C THR A 113 -9.02 10.23 -4.12
N GLU A 114 -7.74 10.47 -3.90
CA GLU A 114 -6.66 10.58 -4.89
C GLU A 114 -5.37 10.00 -4.30
N VAL A 115 -4.45 9.57 -5.15
CA VAL A 115 -3.09 9.16 -4.76
C VAL A 115 -2.07 9.99 -5.52
N LYS A 116 -1.24 10.73 -4.81
CA LYS A 116 -0.09 11.43 -5.39
C LYS A 116 1.08 10.45 -5.48
N VAL A 117 1.54 10.15 -6.70
CA VAL A 117 2.62 9.20 -6.97
C VAL A 117 3.89 9.97 -7.30
N HIS A 118 4.92 9.83 -6.48
CA HIS A 118 6.27 10.33 -6.73
C HIS A 118 7.04 9.29 -7.54
N VAL A 119 7.43 9.62 -8.76
CA VAL A 119 8.15 8.73 -9.66
C VAL A 119 9.63 9.09 -9.61
N ILE A 120 10.45 8.14 -9.19
CA ILE A 120 11.90 8.28 -9.03
C ILE A 120 12.60 7.50 -10.14
N ASN A 121 13.41 8.17 -10.95
CA ASN A 121 14.34 7.49 -11.83
C ASN A 121 15.50 6.91 -11.01
N PHE A 122 15.57 5.58 -10.94
CA PHE A 122 16.53 4.85 -10.12
C PHE A 122 17.67 4.23 -10.93
N THR A 123 17.68 4.42 -12.24
CA THR A 123 18.63 3.79 -13.20
C THR A 123 20.08 4.00 -12.81
N GLU A 124 20.50 5.24 -12.64
CA GLU A 124 21.91 5.57 -12.35
C GLU A 124 22.37 4.98 -11.01
N ILE A 125 21.50 5.00 -9.98
CA ILE A 125 21.79 4.39 -8.69
C ILE A 125 21.94 2.89 -8.87
N GLN A 126 21.02 2.24 -9.58
CA GLN A 126 21.00 0.80 -9.79
C GLN A 126 22.23 0.32 -10.54
N GLU A 127 22.59 0.99 -11.64
CA GLU A 127 23.78 0.66 -12.43
C GLU A 127 25.08 0.92 -11.66
N THR A 128 25.14 1.99 -10.86
CA THR A 128 26.31 2.26 -10.01
C THR A 128 26.49 1.18 -8.95
N ILE A 129 25.40 0.71 -8.32
CA ILE A 129 25.43 -0.40 -7.37
C ILE A 129 25.90 -1.67 -8.09
N LEU A 130 25.33 -1.99 -9.26
CA LEU A 130 25.66 -3.19 -10.03
C LEU A 130 27.16 -3.27 -10.39
N LYS A 131 27.77 -2.13 -10.70
CA LYS A 131 29.19 -2.03 -11.11
C LYS A 131 30.18 -2.14 -9.93
N ASN A 132 29.79 -1.68 -8.73
CA ASN A 132 30.74 -1.43 -7.65
C ASN A 132 30.52 -2.30 -6.40
N ILE A 133 29.35 -2.94 -6.28
CA ILE A 133 28.95 -3.70 -5.09
C ILE A 133 28.93 -5.19 -5.39
N PRO A 134 29.36 -6.07 -4.45
CA PRO A 134 29.22 -7.52 -4.61
C PRO A 134 27.78 -7.93 -4.92
N HIS A 135 27.59 -8.76 -5.93
CA HIS A 135 26.28 -9.12 -6.45
C HIS A 135 25.31 -9.64 -5.38
N GLU A 136 25.82 -10.39 -4.42
CA GLU A 136 25.02 -10.94 -3.31
C GLU A 136 24.37 -9.85 -2.43
N TYR A 137 25.01 -8.66 -2.31
CA TYR A 137 24.50 -7.51 -1.55
C TYR A 137 23.64 -6.54 -2.38
N LEU A 138 23.54 -6.74 -3.68
CA LEU A 138 22.87 -5.83 -4.62
C LEU A 138 21.50 -5.41 -4.13
N ILE A 139 20.62 -6.38 -3.84
CA ILE A 139 19.22 -6.10 -3.42
C ILE A 139 19.20 -5.36 -2.08
N THR A 140 20.05 -5.76 -1.13
CA THR A 140 20.11 -5.10 0.18
C THR A 140 20.50 -3.63 0.05
N ILE A 141 21.56 -3.32 -0.72
CA ILE A 141 22.02 -1.94 -0.91
C ILE A 141 21.01 -1.12 -1.71
N MET A 142 20.42 -1.67 -2.78
CA MET A 142 19.34 -1.00 -3.52
C MET A 142 18.17 -0.63 -2.60
N ARG A 143 17.70 -1.57 -1.78
CA ARG A 143 16.60 -1.32 -0.83
C ARG A 143 16.96 -0.25 0.19
N ARG A 144 18.19 -0.21 0.68
CA ARG A 144 18.68 0.85 1.58
C ARG A 144 18.64 2.23 0.91
N MET A 145 19.02 2.34 -0.38
CA MET A 145 18.89 3.59 -1.14
C MET A 145 17.43 4.00 -1.32
N MET A 146 16.55 3.05 -1.69
CA MET A 146 15.11 3.30 -1.81
C MET A 146 14.50 3.81 -0.50
N TYR A 147 14.89 3.25 0.64
CA TYR A 147 14.39 3.70 1.94
C TYR A 147 14.85 5.11 2.27
N ARG A 148 16.13 5.47 2.00
CA ARG A 148 16.63 6.84 2.19
C ARG A 148 15.87 7.84 1.34
N ILE A 149 15.70 7.57 0.06
CA ILE A 149 14.94 8.42 -0.86
C ILE A 149 13.48 8.56 -0.36
N SER A 150 12.86 7.43 -0.01
CA SER A 150 11.47 7.43 0.49
C SER A 150 11.32 8.26 1.76
N ALA A 151 12.26 8.19 2.70
CA ALA A 151 12.21 8.97 3.93
C ALA A 151 12.38 10.48 3.68
N ILE A 152 13.20 10.87 2.71
CA ILE A 152 13.37 12.29 2.35
C ILE A 152 12.07 12.81 1.72
N ILE A 153 11.53 12.12 0.70
CA ILE A 153 10.26 12.48 0.04
C ILE A 153 9.10 12.50 1.05
N ALA A 154 9.06 11.54 1.99
CA ALA A 154 8.06 11.50 3.04
C ALA A 154 8.11 12.74 3.93
N ASN A 155 9.30 13.14 4.37
CA ASN A 155 9.49 14.34 5.20
C ASN A 155 9.09 15.63 4.47
N GLU A 156 9.49 15.78 3.21
CA GLU A 156 9.13 16.95 2.37
C GLU A 156 7.60 17.05 2.18
N ASN A 157 6.90 15.92 2.11
CA ASN A 157 5.46 15.85 1.94
C ASN A 157 4.68 15.69 3.26
N LYS A 158 5.34 15.86 4.41
CA LYS A 158 4.73 15.78 5.76
C LYS A 158 4.07 14.42 6.03
N CYS A 159 4.65 13.35 5.52
CA CYS A 159 4.25 11.99 5.87
C CYS A 159 4.96 11.56 7.16
N ASN A 160 4.22 10.94 8.07
CA ASN A 160 4.71 10.52 9.39
C ASN A 160 5.36 9.13 9.36
N ILE A 161 5.03 8.31 8.35
CA ILE A 161 5.43 6.91 8.24
C ILE A 161 5.76 6.55 6.79
N LEU A 162 6.59 5.53 6.63
CA LEU A 162 6.66 4.74 5.39
C LEU A 162 5.74 3.53 5.52
N VAL A 163 5.15 3.12 4.41
CA VAL A 163 4.33 1.90 4.30
C VAL A 163 4.90 1.04 3.18
N ASN A 164 5.07 -0.25 3.41
CA ASN A 164 5.45 -1.18 2.35
C ASN A 164 4.75 -2.53 2.46
N GLY A 165 4.86 -3.33 1.38
CA GLY A 165 4.24 -4.64 1.25
C GLY A 165 5.19 -5.80 1.58
N GLU A 166 6.19 -5.62 2.45
CA GLU A 166 7.07 -6.72 2.86
C GLU A 166 6.33 -7.71 3.75
N SER A 167 6.46 -9.03 3.43
CA SER A 167 6.00 -10.15 4.25
C SER A 167 7.21 -10.97 4.71
N ILE A 168 7.26 -11.34 5.99
CA ILE A 168 8.41 -12.02 6.61
C ILE A 168 8.68 -13.35 5.90
N GLY A 169 9.93 -13.53 5.44
CA GLY A 169 10.40 -14.77 4.84
C GLY A 169 9.96 -15.04 3.40
N GLN A 170 9.21 -14.14 2.76
CA GLN A 170 8.71 -14.37 1.39
C GLN A 170 9.83 -14.36 0.34
N VAL A 171 10.84 -13.49 0.48
CA VAL A 171 12.03 -13.42 -0.38
C VAL A 171 13.28 -13.07 0.44
N ALA A 172 14.46 -13.18 -0.15
CA ALA A 172 15.75 -12.99 0.53
C ALA A 172 15.90 -11.67 1.26
N SER A 173 15.35 -10.57 0.72
CA SER A 173 15.37 -9.25 1.36
C SER A 173 14.36 -9.09 2.51
N GLN A 174 13.51 -10.09 2.74
CA GLN A 174 12.42 -10.08 3.72
C GLN A 174 12.66 -11.05 4.88
N THR A 175 13.88 -11.55 5.06
CA THR A 175 14.29 -12.18 6.33
C THR A 175 14.36 -11.10 7.42
N LEU A 176 14.19 -11.46 8.67
CA LEU A 176 14.26 -10.48 9.78
C LEU A 176 15.59 -9.74 9.83
N THR A 177 16.70 -10.44 9.51
CA THR A 177 18.05 -9.85 9.45
C THR A 177 18.17 -8.88 8.29
N SER A 178 17.67 -9.25 7.10
CA SER A 178 17.65 -8.35 5.93
C SER A 178 16.78 -7.12 6.20
N MET A 179 15.58 -7.31 6.73
CA MET A 179 14.68 -6.21 7.09
C MET A 179 15.32 -5.25 8.10
N ARG A 180 16.04 -5.79 9.11
CA ARG A 180 16.78 -4.98 10.10
C ARG A 180 17.88 -4.16 9.42
N ALA A 181 18.73 -4.79 8.61
CA ALA A 181 19.83 -4.12 7.90
C ALA A 181 19.31 -3.06 6.90
N ILE A 182 18.19 -3.32 6.22
CA ILE A 182 17.56 -2.36 5.31
C ILE A 182 16.94 -1.19 6.08
N ASN A 183 16.23 -1.46 7.18
CA ASN A 183 15.53 -0.44 7.93
C ASN A 183 16.46 0.51 8.72
N GLU A 184 17.70 0.09 9.02
CA GLU A 184 18.67 0.85 9.80
C GLU A 184 18.91 2.26 9.24
N VAL A 185 18.77 2.47 7.94
CA VAL A 185 19.08 3.73 7.26
C VAL A 185 18.02 4.82 7.46
N VAL A 186 16.88 4.50 8.07
CA VAL A 186 15.80 5.44 8.32
C VAL A 186 15.35 5.42 9.79
N LYS A 187 15.06 6.61 10.32
CA LYS A 187 14.52 6.77 11.68
C LYS A 187 12.98 6.81 11.68
N MET A 188 12.37 7.10 10.53
CA MET A 188 10.93 7.14 10.35
C MET A 188 10.33 5.74 10.57
N PRO A 189 9.18 5.60 11.25
CA PRO A 189 8.52 4.31 11.39
C PRO A 189 8.16 3.71 10.04
N VAL A 190 8.45 2.43 9.86
CA VAL A 190 8.11 1.67 8.66
C VAL A 190 7.02 0.66 9.02
N ILE A 191 5.81 0.89 8.54
CA ILE A 191 4.65 0.03 8.77
C ILE A 191 4.57 -1.01 7.65
N ARG A 192 4.44 -2.26 8.04
CA ARG A 192 4.35 -3.43 7.15
C ARG A 192 3.02 -4.15 7.39
N PRO A 193 1.91 -3.67 6.83
CA PRO A 193 0.58 -4.21 7.16
C PRO A 193 0.39 -5.69 6.84
N VAL A 194 1.17 -6.24 5.91
CA VAL A 194 1.12 -7.64 5.47
C VAL A 194 2.25 -8.51 6.00
N ALA A 195 3.04 -8.01 6.96
CA ALA A 195 4.26 -8.69 7.42
C ALA A 195 4.03 -10.12 7.94
N CYS A 196 2.90 -10.37 8.56
CA CYS A 196 2.53 -11.67 9.16
C CYS A 196 1.46 -12.42 8.36
N PHE A 197 1.16 -12.00 7.13
CA PHE A 197 0.15 -12.64 6.28
C PHE A 197 0.80 -13.68 5.39
N ASP A 198 0.13 -14.81 5.21
CA ASP A 198 0.46 -15.77 4.17
C ASP A 198 0.14 -15.22 2.78
N LYS A 199 0.83 -15.74 1.76
CA LYS A 199 0.63 -15.28 0.38
C LYS A 199 -0.83 -15.41 -0.09
N LEU A 200 -1.53 -16.45 0.34
CA LEU A 200 -2.93 -16.67 -0.02
C LEU A 200 -3.84 -15.61 0.60
N GLU A 201 -3.62 -15.23 1.85
CA GLU A 201 -4.37 -14.16 2.52
C GLU A 201 -4.21 -12.81 1.80
N ILE A 202 -2.97 -12.50 1.35
CA ILE A 202 -2.70 -11.28 0.59
C ILE A 202 -3.41 -11.33 -0.77
N ILE A 203 -3.39 -12.48 -1.47
CA ILE A 203 -4.08 -12.69 -2.74
C ILE A 203 -5.59 -12.49 -2.59
N ASP A 204 -6.20 -13.03 -1.54
CA ASP A 204 -7.63 -12.90 -1.30
C ASP A 204 -8.05 -11.45 -1.07
N ILE A 205 -7.25 -10.70 -0.30
CA ILE A 205 -7.48 -9.25 -0.14
C ILE A 205 -7.31 -8.53 -1.48
N SER A 206 -6.27 -8.86 -2.25
CA SER A 206 -5.98 -8.23 -3.53
C SER A 206 -7.10 -8.44 -4.55
N LYS A 207 -7.71 -9.63 -4.60
CA LYS A 207 -8.90 -9.93 -5.40
C LYS A 207 -10.11 -9.10 -4.93
N LYS A 208 -10.33 -9.05 -3.62
CA LYS A 208 -11.43 -8.28 -3.01
C LYS A 208 -11.39 -6.80 -3.33
N ILE A 209 -10.20 -6.19 -3.36
CA ILE A 209 -10.02 -4.77 -3.66
C ILE A 209 -9.83 -4.48 -5.17
N GLY A 210 -9.74 -5.52 -6.01
CA GLY A 210 -9.61 -5.38 -7.47
C GLY A 210 -8.20 -5.02 -7.96
N THR A 211 -7.15 -5.37 -7.20
CA THR A 211 -5.75 -5.13 -7.61
C THR A 211 -5.08 -6.37 -8.21
N TYR A 212 -5.64 -7.57 -8.01
CA TYR A 212 -5.02 -8.84 -8.39
C TYR A 212 -4.70 -8.92 -9.88
N ASP A 213 -5.71 -8.73 -10.76
CA ASP A 213 -5.54 -8.86 -12.20
C ASP A 213 -4.55 -7.83 -12.78
N ILE A 214 -4.49 -6.64 -12.17
CA ILE A 214 -3.50 -5.63 -12.56
C ILE A 214 -2.12 -6.06 -12.12
N SER A 215 -1.97 -6.56 -10.89
CA SER A 215 -0.67 -6.96 -10.33
C SER A 215 -0.05 -8.17 -11.02
N THR A 216 -0.86 -9.04 -11.64
CA THR A 216 -0.40 -10.24 -12.36
C THR A 216 -0.01 -9.96 -13.82
N LEU A 217 -0.17 -8.75 -14.33
CA LEU A 217 0.34 -8.37 -15.66
C LEU A 217 1.86 -8.58 -15.74
N PRO A 218 2.39 -9.09 -16.87
CA PRO A 218 3.78 -9.53 -17.02
C PRO A 218 4.77 -8.38 -17.23
N PHE A 219 4.73 -7.36 -16.35
CA PHE A 219 5.66 -6.24 -16.40
C PHE A 219 6.48 -6.22 -15.12
N GLU A 220 7.80 -6.18 -15.26
CA GLU A 220 8.75 -6.30 -14.16
C GLU A 220 9.03 -4.96 -13.48
N ASP A 221 9.23 -5.02 -12.16
CA ASP A 221 9.67 -3.89 -11.35
C ASP A 221 11.20 -3.76 -11.36
N CYS A 222 11.73 -2.58 -11.01
CA CYS A 222 13.17 -2.31 -10.99
C CYS A 222 13.97 -3.30 -10.11
N CYS A 223 13.40 -3.83 -9.04
CA CYS A 223 14.07 -4.78 -8.15
C CYS A 223 14.26 -6.18 -8.76
N THR A 224 13.53 -6.52 -9.82
CA THR A 224 13.60 -7.85 -10.45
C THR A 224 14.52 -7.89 -11.67
N VAL A 225 14.94 -6.74 -12.18
CA VAL A 225 15.79 -6.63 -13.38
C VAL A 225 17.18 -7.26 -13.18
N PHE A 226 17.78 -7.07 -12.01
CA PHE A 226 19.14 -7.55 -11.70
C PHE A 226 19.15 -8.43 -10.43
N VAL A 227 18.44 -9.55 -10.48
CA VAL A 227 18.40 -10.48 -9.33
C VAL A 227 19.67 -11.31 -9.27
N PRO A 228 20.44 -11.29 -8.16
CA PRO A 228 21.60 -12.15 -7.99
C PRO A 228 21.18 -13.61 -7.86
N LYS A 229 22.05 -14.53 -8.35
CA LYS A 229 21.80 -15.98 -8.22
C LYS A 229 21.72 -16.43 -6.75
N HIS A 230 22.51 -15.80 -5.89
CA HIS A 230 22.60 -16.10 -4.46
C HIS A 230 22.55 -14.81 -3.65
N PRO A 231 21.36 -14.21 -3.44
CA PRO A 231 21.25 -13.00 -2.63
C PRO A 231 21.55 -13.32 -1.16
N VAL A 232 22.23 -12.38 -0.47
CA VAL A 232 22.48 -12.52 0.97
C VAL A 232 21.16 -12.49 1.74
N ILE A 233 20.97 -13.48 2.62
CA ILE A 233 19.78 -13.58 3.50
C ILE A 233 20.04 -13.10 4.93
N ASN A 234 21.32 -12.98 5.31
CA ASN A 234 21.77 -12.47 6.61
C ASN A 234 22.82 -11.38 6.40
N PRO A 235 22.47 -10.21 5.84
CA PRO A 235 23.42 -9.15 5.58
C PRO A 235 24.00 -8.58 6.87
N ASN A 236 25.31 -8.33 6.88
CA ASN A 236 25.98 -7.64 7.96
C ASN A 236 25.81 -6.11 7.78
N PRO A 237 25.22 -5.37 8.74
CA PRO A 237 25.05 -3.93 8.63
C PRO A 237 26.35 -3.13 8.43
N ALA A 238 27.46 -3.55 9.05
CA ALA A 238 28.77 -2.90 8.89
C ALA A 238 29.27 -3.05 7.45
N LEU A 239 29.18 -4.26 6.86
CA LEU A 239 29.53 -4.47 5.46
C LEU A 239 28.61 -3.68 4.52
N CYS A 240 27.31 -3.54 4.85
CA CYS A 240 26.43 -2.67 4.06
C CYS A 240 26.94 -1.23 4.02
N GLN A 241 27.41 -0.69 5.15
CA GLN A 241 27.96 0.66 5.23
C GLN A 241 29.30 0.79 4.48
N GLU A 242 30.17 -0.21 4.58
CA GLU A 242 31.42 -0.27 3.82
C GLU A 242 31.16 -0.26 2.30
N TYR A 243 30.22 -1.09 1.82
CA TYR A 243 29.87 -1.14 0.41
C TYR A 243 29.21 0.17 -0.06
N GLU A 244 28.33 0.77 0.74
CA GLU A 244 27.76 2.08 0.44
C GLU A 244 28.83 3.17 0.30
N ALA A 245 29.92 3.09 1.08
CA ALA A 245 31.03 4.05 1.00
C ALA A 245 31.85 3.94 -0.32
N LEU A 246 31.71 2.84 -1.08
CA LEU A 246 32.38 2.66 -2.38
C LEU A 246 31.75 3.50 -3.50
N ILE A 247 30.57 4.05 -3.27
CA ILE A 247 29.80 4.80 -4.28
C ILE A 247 29.40 6.18 -3.74
N PRO A 248 29.24 7.19 -4.61
CA PRO A 248 28.79 8.53 -4.20
C PRO A 248 27.28 8.56 -3.98
N TYR A 249 26.76 7.69 -3.07
CA TYR A 249 25.33 7.48 -2.93
C TYR A 249 24.56 8.73 -2.51
N LYS A 250 25.19 9.67 -1.79
CA LYS A 250 24.53 10.91 -1.34
C LYS A 250 24.19 11.81 -2.53
N GLU A 251 25.15 11.98 -3.43
CA GLU A 251 25.01 12.77 -4.65
C GLU A 251 23.97 12.14 -5.59
N LEU A 252 24.02 10.81 -5.73
CA LEU A 252 23.06 10.05 -6.52
C LEU A 252 21.63 10.18 -5.99
N ILE A 253 21.45 10.05 -4.67
CA ILE A 253 20.15 10.24 -4.02
C ILE A 253 19.65 11.67 -4.22
N TYR A 254 20.51 12.68 -4.01
CA TYR A 254 20.12 14.08 -4.20
C TYR A 254 19.68 14.35 -5.62
N LYS A 255 20.42 13.85 -6.63
CA LYS A 255 20.08 13.97 -8.05
C LYS A 255 18.71 13.32 -8.34
N ALA A 256 18.51 12.07 -7.91
CA ALA A 256 17.26 11.35 -8.14
C ALA A 256 16.04 12.06 -7.50
N ILE A 257 16.22 12.66 -6.33
CA ILE A 257 15.17 13.44 -5.67
C ILE A 257 14.91 14.74 -6.44
N LYS A 258 15.94 15.44 -6.87
CA LYS A 258 15.79 16.70 -7.62
C LYS A 258 15.07 16.52 -8.95
N GLU A 259 15.29 15.40 -9.62
CA GLU A 259 14.75 15.08 -10.95
C GLU A 259 13.42 14.34 -10.91
N HIS A 260 12.89 13.99 -9.69
CA HIS A 260 11.68 13.23 -9.60
C HIS A 260 10.45 13.97 -10.16
N THR A 261 9.51 13.22 -10.67
CA THR A 261 8.24 13.74 -11.15
C THR A 261 7.10 13.30 -10.23
N THR A 262 5.99 14.03 -10.28
CA THR A 262 4.83 13.74 -9.45
C THR A 262 3.58 13.66 -10.32
N ILE A 263 2.82 12.57 -10.16
CA ILE A 263 1.58 12.31 -10.88
C ILE A 263 0.44 12.21 -9.88
N LYS A 264 -0.63 12.99 -10.06
CA LYS A 264 -1.86 12.85 -9.28
C LYS A 264 -2.77 11.83 -9.97
N VAL A 265 -3.21 10.83 -9.22
CA VAL A 265 -4.05 9.75 -9.74
C VAL A 265 -5.37 9.78 -9.00
N GLY A 266 -6.43 10.20 -9.68
CA GLY A 266 -7.82 10.18 -9.22
C GLY A 266 -8.53 8.86 -9.56
N VAL A 267 -9.78 8.74 -9.12
CA VAL A 267 -10.64 7.57 -9.41
C VAL A 267 -10.97 7.48 -10.89
N LYS A 268 -11.23 8.62 -11.55
CA LYS A 268 -11.49 8.69 -13.00
C LYS A 268 -10.18 8.94 -13.75
N GLU A 269 -10.07 8.41 -14.97
CA GLU A 269 -9.02 8.85 -15.89
C GLU A 269 -9.30 10.31 -16.27
N GLU A 270 -8.32 11.19 -16.10
CA GLU A 270 -8.37 12.50 -16.74
C GLU A 270 -8.30 12.24 -18.25
N ASN A 271 -9.40 12.53 -18.95
CA ASN A 271 -9.39 12.54 -20.41
C ASN A 271 -8.41 13.63 -20.84
N LYS A 272 -7.24 13.26 -21.37
CA LYS A 272 -6.26 14.19 -21.94
C LYS A 272 -6.82 15.04 -23.10
N PHE A 273 -8.07 14.83 -23.48
CA PHE A 273 -8.80 15.50 -24.56
C PHE A 273 -9.96 16.38 -24.08
N SER A 274 -10.15 16.55 -22.76
CA SER A 274 -11.24 17.43 -22.25
C SER A 274 -11.04 18.91 -22.57
N ASP A 275 -9.80 19.31 -22.92
CA ASP A 275 -9.46 20.69 -23.26
C ASP A 275 -9.57 20.97 -24.78
N LEU A 276 -10.04 19.99 -25.56
CA LEU A 276 -10.24 20.10 -27.02
C LEU A 276 -11.71 20.11 -27.44
N LEU A 277 -12.63 20.07 -26.50
CA LEU A 277 -14.09 20.22 -26.67
C LEU A 277 -14.58 21.43 -25.88
#